data_a1a4e9abfa34710ecb492d18ecf35973
#
_entry.id   a1a4e9abfa34710ecb492d18ecf35973
#
_cell.length_a   1.000
_cell.length_b   1.000
_cell.length_c   1.000
_cell.angle_alpha   90.00
_cell.angle_beta   90.00
_cell.angle_gamma   90.00
#
_symmetry.space_group_name_H-M   'P 1'
#
loop_
_entity.id
_entity.type
_entity.pdbx_description
1 polymer ?
#
loop_
_entity_poly.entity_id
_entity_poly.type
_entity_poly.pdbx_seq_one_letter_code
_entity_poly.pdbx_strand_id
1 'polypeptide(L)'
;MMCFKKLEAAFSLECEMQMNEMAILRDILGGCSVSGSSCTNLNVPKMQERLRISKPAVSYILNTLEKKNYIVREIDAKDRRKISISATPEGEEAARRSMEKCDQAWEELLREFGEDNMRQLVELLTSLNELSCCLGQKDKK
;
A
#
# COMPACT_ATOMS: atom_id res chain seq x y z
N MET A 1 -5.96 -20.41 1.70
CA MET A 1 -5.30 -19.34 2.49
C MET A 1 -3.78 -19.46 2.59
N MET A 2 -3.18 -20.66 2.56
CA MET A 2 -1.70 -20.84 2.55
C MET A 2 -1.01 -20.42 1.24
N CYS A 3 -1.64 -20.55 0.08
CA CYS A 3 -1.04 -20.16 -1.21
C CYS A 3 -0.79 -18.65 -1.35
N PHE A 4 -1.75 -17.83 -0.93
CA PHE A 4 -1.59 -16.37 -0.99
C PHE A 4 -0.47 -15.86 -0.09
N LYS A 5 -0.32 -16.42 1.11
CA LYS A 5 0.80 -16.07 2.01
C LYS A 5 2.16 -16.45 1.46
N LYS A 6 2.26 -17.57 0.71
CA LYS A 6 3.50 -17.96 0.04
C LYS A 6 3.85 -17.03 -1.12
N LEU A 7 2.84 -16.63 -1.90
CA LEU A 7 3.00 -15.65 -2.98
C LEU A 7 3.43 -14.28 -2.42
N GLU A 8 2.75 -13.81 -1.38
CA GLU A 8 3.10 -12.56 -0.69
C GLU A 8 4.51 -12.60 -0.09
N ALA A 9 4.92 -13.74 0.48
CA ALA A 9 6.26 -13.94 0.99
C ALA A 9 7.32 -13.95 -0.11
N ALA A 10 7.05 -14.54 -1.27
CA ALA A 10 7.96 -14.54 -2.41
C ALA A 10 8.21 -13.11 -2.92
N PHE A 11 7.17 -12.27 -3.00
CA PHE A 11 7.31 -10.85 -3.36
C PHE A 11 7.96 -10.00 -2.27
N SER A 12 7.81 -10.37 -0.99
CA SER A 12 8.40 -9.62 0.12
C SER A 12 9.89 -9.87 0.32
N LEU A 13 10.43 -11.01 -0.16
CA LEU A 13 11.82 -11.39 0.04
C LEU A 13 12.84 -10.52 -0.73
N GLU A 14 12.40 -9.83 -1.78
CA GLU A 14 13.27 -8.98 -2.60
C GLU A 14 13.08 -7.48 -2.36
N CYS A 15 12.03 -7.10 -1.60
CA CYS A 15 11.73 -5.69 -1.34
C CYS A 15 12.33 -5.22 -0.01
N GLU A 16 12.98 -4.06 -0.01
CA GLU A 16 13.51 -3.39 1.18
C GLU A 16 12.42 -2.97 2.17
N MET A 17 11.17 -2.92 1.71
CA MET A 17 9.99 -2.52 2.45
C MET A 17 8.88 -3.55 2.34
N GLN A 18 8.09 -3.69 3.42
CA GLN A 18 6.86 -4.47 3.38
C GLN A 18 5.79 -3.77 2.51
N MET A 19 4.88 -4.53 1.93
CA MET A 19 3.81 -4.01 1.06
C MET A 19 3.01 -2.87 1.71
N ASN A 20 2.70 -2.98 3.01
CA ASN A 20 1.98 -1.94 3.73
C ASN A 20 2.85 -0.69 3.98
N GLU A 21 4.15 -0.83 4.22
CA GLU A 21 5.10 0.30 4.32
C GLU A 21 5.17 1.05 3.00
N MET A 22 5.31 0.33 1.89
CA MET A 22 5.35 0.89 0.54
C MET A 22 4.04 1.59 0.18
N ALA A 23 2.89 0.99 0.52
CA ALA A 23 1.58 1.58 0.26
C ALA A 23 1.39 2.90 1.04
N ILE A 24 1.80 2.95 2.30
CA ILE A 24 1.73 4.17 3.12
C ILE A 24 2.69 5.24 2.60
N LEU A 25 3.92 4.88 2.28
CA LEU A 25 4.90 5.82 1.76
C LEU A 25 4.47 6.40 0.41
N ARG A 26 3.89 5.58 -0.47
CA ARG A 26 3.30 6.04 -1.74
C ARG A 26 2.14 7.01 -1.55
N ASP A 27 1.30 6.80 -0.54
CA ASP A 27 0.22 7.75 -0.22
C ASP A 27 0.76 9.09 0.25
N ILE A 28 1.83 9.08 1.03
CA ILE A 28 2.51 10.30 1.47
C ILE A 28 3.07 11.04 0.24
N LEU A 29 3.73 10.32 -0.67
CA LEU A 29 4.28 10.88 -1.91
C LEU A 29 3.20 11.38 -2.87
N GLY A 30 2.13 10.60 -3.07
CA GLY A 30 1.00 10.96 -3.95
C GLY A 30 0.22 12.17 -3.48
N GLY A 31 0.15 12.38 -2.18
CA GLY A 31 -0.46 13.57 -1.60
C GLY A 31 0.32 14.86 -1.88
N CYS A 32 1.63 14.77 -2.11
CA CYS A 32 2.46 15.92 -2.48
C CYS A 32 2.27 16.34 -3.94
N SER A 33 1.85 15.43 -4.83
CA SER A 33 1.77 15.69 -6.29
C SER A 33 0.60 16.58 -6.71
N VAL A 34 -0.45 16.71 -5.87
CA VAL A 34 -1.70 17.40 -6.29
C VAL A 34 -1.75 18.87 -5.90
N SER A 35 -0.87 19.37 -5.04
CA SER A 35 -1.03 20.73 -4.48
C SER A 35 0.24 21.58 -4.39
N GLY A 36 1.40 21.15 -4.82
CA GLY A 36 2.61 21.99 -4.72
C GLY A 36 2.92 22.50 -3.30
N SER A 37 2.19 22.05 -2.30
CA SER A 37 2.34 22.40 -0.90
C SER A 37 2.75 21.15 -0.13
N SER A 38 3.96 21.15 0.35
CA SER A 38 4.46 20.29 1.42
C SER A 38 3.40 20.16 2.52
N CYS A 39 3.09 18.96 2.94
CA CYS A 39 2.26 18.63 4.10
C CYS A 39 0.84 18.18 3.78
N THR A 40 0.70 16.94 3.45
CA THR A 40 -0.61 16.30 3.46
C THR A 40 -0.99 15.96 4.89
N ASN A 41 -2.17 16.41 5.29
CA ASN A 41 -2.89 15.80 6.40
C ASN A 41 -3.16 14.35 6.03
N LEU A 42 -2.31 13.45 6.46
CA LEU A 42 -2.45 12.02 6.24
C LEU A 42 -3.82 11.59 6.75
N ASN A 43 -4.72 11.21 5.85
CA ASN A 43 -6.04 10.74 6.26
C ASN A 43 -5.95 9.31 6.77
N VAL A 44 -5.55 9.16 8.02
CA VAL A 44 -5.38 7.86 8.68
C VAL A 44 -6.63 6.98 8.57
N PRO A 45 -7.87 7.47 8.80
CA PRO A 45 -9.08 6.68 8.59
C PRO A 45 -9.21 6.09 7.19
N LYS A 46 -8.99 6.90 6.14
CA LYS A 46 -9.07 6.44 4.75
C LYS A 46 -8.00 5.39 4.43
N MET A 47 -6.82 5.54 5.02
CA MET A 47 -5.72 4.60 4.88
C MET A 47 -6.04 3.26 5.57
N GLN A 48 -6.63 3.30 6.76
CA GLN A 48 -7.08 2.10 7.48
C GLN A 48 -8.11 1.31 6.68
N GLU A 49 -9.10 1.99 6.11
CA GLU A 49 -10.14 1.38 5.29
C GLU A 49 -9.55 0.72 4.04
N ARG A 50 -8.68 1.44 3.32
CA ARG A 50 -8.08 0.96 2.08
C ARG A 50 -7.13 -0.23 2.31
N LEU A 51 -6.27 -0.15 3.32
CA LEU A 51 -5.29 -1.20 3.61
C LEU A 51 -5.85 -2.30 4.53
N ARG A 52 -7.06 -2.11 5.06
CA ARG A 52 -7.70 -3.03 6.02
C ARG A 52 -6.82 -3.32 7.24
N ILE A 53 -6.12 -2.30 7.73
CA ILE A 53 -5.25 -2.38 8.89
C ILE A 53 -5.76 -1.52 10.05
N SER A 54 -5.42 -1.88 11.28
CA SER A 54 -5.83 -1.16 12.46
C SER A 54 -5.04 0.14 12.67
N LYS A 55 -5.62 1.08 13.42
CA LYS A 55 -4.93 2.34 13.78
C LYS A 55 -3.56 2.11 14.44
N PRO A 56 -3.40 1.17 15.39
CA PRO A 56 -2.09 0.83 15.94
C PRO A 56 -1.10 0.35 14.88
N ALA A 57 -1.56 -0.43 13.90
CA ALA A 57 -0.70 -0.91 12.80
C ALA A 57 -0.21 0.26 11.92
N VAL A 58 -1.08 1.21 11.57
CA VAL A 58 -0.65 2.44 10.85
C VAL A 58 0.40 3.19 11.65
N SER A 59 0.17 3.39 12.95
CA SER A 59 1.12 4.10 13.82
C SER A 59 2.46 3.37 13.90
N TYR A 60 2.45 2.04 13.98
CA TYR A 60 3.66 1.22 13.98
C TYR A 60 4.45 1.41 12.67
N ILE A 61 3.77 1.33 11.52
CA ILE A 61 4.39 1.48 10.20
C ILE A 61 4.99 2.88 10.06
N LEU A 62 4.26 3.93 10.43
CA LEU A 62 4.78 5.29 10.39
C LEU A 62 6.02 5.47 11.28
N ASN A 63 6.05 4.86 12.46
CA ASN A 63 7.22 4.88 13.33
C ASN A 63 8.42 4.12 12.71
N THR A 64 8.14 3.03 11.98
CA THR A 64 9.17 2.27 11.28
C THR A 64 9.76 3.06 10.12
N LEU A 65 8.92 3.72 9.31
CA LEU A 65 9.36 4.58 8.21
C LEU A 65 10.18 5.77 8.70
N GLU A 66 9.79 6.38 9.83
CA GLU A 66 10.54 7.47 10.46
C GLU A 66 11.92 7.00 10.98
N LYS A 67 11.99 5.83 11.63
CA LYS A 67 13.25 5.21 12.07
C LYS A 67 14.19 4.89 10.90
N LYS A 68 13.62 4.53 9.74
CA LYS A 68 14.39 4.31 8.51
C LYS A 68 14.78 5.62 7.81
N ASN A 69 14.41 6.76 8.36
CA ASN A 69 14.61 8.09 7.76
C ASN A 69 13.91 8.26 6.40
N TYR A 70 12.81 7.56 6.17
CA TYR A 70 12.04 7.67 4.93
C TYR A 70 10.94 8.73 5.00
N ILE A 71 10.53 9.10 6.20
CA ILE A 71 9.58 10.18 6.46
C ILE A 71 10.05 11.06 7.62
N VAL A 72 9.58 12.30 7.63
CA VAL A 72 9.70 13.23 8.77
C VAL A 72 8.31 13.64 9.23
N ARG A 73 8.17 13.85 10.54
CA ARG A 73 6.96 14.39 11.16
C ARG A 73 7.26 15.78 11.70
N GLU A 74 6.47 16.73 11.30
CA GLU A 74 6.59 18.11 11.74
C GLU A 74 5.29 18.55 12.41
N ILE A 75 5.40 19.29 13.48
CA ILE A 75 4.24 19.93 14.11
C ILE A 75 3.91 21.19 13.31
N ASP A 76 2.66 21.29 12.88
CA ASP A 76 2.19 22.47 12.14
C ASP A 76 2.46 23.76 12.97
N ALA A 77 3.12 24.74 12.35
CA ALA A 77 3.49 25.99 13.02
C ALA A 77 2.27 26.82 13.45
N LYS A 78 1.11 26.65 12.78
CA LYS A 78 -0.13 27.37 13.04
C LYS A 78 -1.06 26.61 13.99
N ASP A 79 -1.04 25.29 13.96
CA ASP A 79 -1.90 24.46 14.81
C ASP A 79 -1.09 23.27 15.37
N ARG A 80 -0.60 23.43 16.59
CA ARG A 80 0.20 22.41 17.30
C ARG A 80 -0.51 21.06 17.49
N ARG A 81 -1.81 20.98 17.19
CA ARG A 81 -2.59 19.72 17.22
C ARG A 81 -2.48 18.95 15.91
N LYS A 82 -1.94 19.57 14.86
CA LYS A 82 -1.76 18.96 13.55
C LYS A 82 -0.31 18.54 13.39
N ILE A 83 -0.14 17.29 12.97
CA ILE A 83 1.16 16.74 12.59
C ILE A 83 1.12 16.57 11.07
N SER A 84 2.06 17.21 10.39
CA SER A 84 2.32 16.97 8.98
C SER A 84 3.34 15.85 8.84
N ILE A 85 3.17 15.03 7.81
CA ILE A 85 4.08 13.94 7.48
C ILE A 85 4.51 14.13 6.04
N SER A 86 5.80 14.19 5.81
CA SER A 86 6.39 14.31 4.48
C SER A 86 7.44 13.22 4.25
N ALA A 87 7.59 12.80 2.98
CA ALA A 87 8.67 11.90 2.61
C ALA A 87 10.01 12.67 2.55
N THR A 88 11.08 11.98 2.89
CA THR A 88 12.43 12.47 2.68
C THR A 88 12.92 12.08 1.28
N PRO A 89 13.99 12.71 0.74
CA PRO A 89 14.59 12.26 -0.51
C PRO A 89 15.03 10.79 -0.48
N GLU A 90 15.47 10.31 0.68
CA GLU A 90 15.83 8.90 0.89
C GLU A 90 14.59 7.99 0.85
N GLY A 91 13.46 8.45 1.40
CA GLY A 91 12.18 7.76 1.31
C GLY A 91 11.63 7.70 -0.11
N GLU A 92 11.74 8.79 -0.88
CA GLU A 92 11.36 8.82 -2.29
C GLU A 92 12.15 7.80 -3.10
N GLU A 93 13.47 7.78 -2.92
CA GLU A 93 14.36 6.85 -3.60
C GLU A 93 14.11 5.38 -3.18
N ALA A 94 13.87 5.13 -1.89
CA ALA A 94 13.52 3.79 -1.39
C ALA A 94 12.18 3.31 -1.95
N ALA A 95 11.18 4.20 -2.06
CA ALA A 95 9.90 3.88 -2.67
C ALA A 95 10.07 3.54 -4.16
N ARG A 96 10.85 4.34 -4.91
CA ARG A 96 11.12 4.11 -6.32
C ARG A 96 11.79 2.76 -6.54
N ARG A 97 12.87 2.45 -5.82
CA ARG A 97 13.56 1.16 -5.91
C ARG A 97 12.65 -0.02 -5.58
N SER A 98 11.83 0.11 -4.55
CA SER A 98 10.90 -0.95 -4.16
C SER A 98 9.81 -1.17 -5.20
N MET A 99 9.31 -0.11 -5.84
CA MET A 99 8.34 -0.21 -6.92
C MET A 99 8.94 -0.91 -8.15
N GLU A 100 10.14 -0.50 -8.58
CA GLU A 100 10.83 -1.11 -9.71
C GLU A 100 11.06 -2.61 -9.52
N LYS A 101 11.51 -3.02 -8.33
CA LYS A 101 11.66 -4.45 -7.99
C LYS A 101 10.32 -5.19 -8.00
N CYS A 102 9.27 -4.57 -7.48
CA CYS A 102 7.93 -5.15 -7.48
C CYS A 102 7.40 -5.33 -8.90
N ASP A 103 7.58 -4.31 -9.76
CA ASP A 103 7.15 -4.36 -11.16
C ASP A 103 7.90 -5.45 -11.93
N GLN A 104 9.21 -5.56 -11.75
CA GLN A 104 10.02 -6.62 -12.35
C GLN A 104 9.55 -8.02 -11.91
N ALA A 105 9.28 -8.21 -10.62
CA ALA A 105 8.78 -9.48 -10.10
C ALA A 105 7.40 -9.83 -10.67
N TRP A 106 6.52 -8.83 -10.84
CA TRP A 106 5.22 -9.01 -11.49
C TRP A 106 5.35 -9.34 -12.97
N GLU A 107 6.22 -8.67 -13.71
CA GLU A 107 6.47 -8.96 -15.12
C GLU A 107 6.98 -10.39 -15.30
N GLU A 108 7.90 -10.83 -14.45
CA GLU A 108 8.41 -12.20 -14.48
C GLU A 108 7.31 -13.22 -14.16
N LEU A 109 6.52 -12.98 -13.12
CA LEU A 109 5.39 -13.83 -12.78
C LEU A 109 4.39 -13.93 -13.93
N LEU A 110 4.01 -12.81 -14.54
CA LEU A 110 3.06 -12.78 -15.64
C LEU A 110 3.58 -13.53 -16.87
N ARG A 111 4.87 -13.39 -17.16
CA ARG A 111 5.52 -14.09 -18.27
C ARG A 111 5.52 -15.60 -18.05
N GLU A 112 5.90 -16.07 -16.86
CA GLU A 112 5.94 -17.50 -16.53
C GLU A 112 4.55 -18.12 -16.39
N PHE A 113 3.59 -17.39 -15.82
CA PHE A 113 2.22 -17.87 -15.65
C PHE A 113 1.44 -17.94 -16.96
N GLY A 114 1.76 -17.06 -17.89
CA GLY A 114 1.16 -16.97 -19.23
C GLY A 114 -0.14 -16.17 -19.25
N GLU A 115 -0.37 -15.49 -20.40
CA GLU A 115 -1.51 -14.58 -20.59
C GLU A 115 -2.85 -15.31 -20.48
N ASP A 116 -2.96 -16.51 -21.05
CA ASP A 116 -4.21 -17.28 -21.04
C ASP A 116 -4.62 -17.72 -19.62
N ASN A 117 -3.64 -18.17 -18.82
CA ASN A 117 -3.87 -18.52 -17.44
C ASN A 117 -4.29 -17.29 -16.61
N MET A 118 -3.67 -16.15 -16.86
CA MET A 118 -4.04 -14.90 -16.17
C MET A 118 -5.45 -14.47 -16.55
N ARG A 119 -5.84 -14.56 -17.82
CA ARG A 119 -7.20 -14.25 -18.29
C ARG A 119 -8.23 -15.13 -17.59
N GLN A 120 -8.00 -16.44 -17.55
CA GLN A 120 -8.86 -17.39 -16.86
C GLN A 120 -8.96 -17.09 -15.36
N LEU A 121 -7.86 -16.76 -14.71
CA LEU A 121 -7.85 -16.39 -13.30
C LEU A 121 -8.70 -15.13 -13.04
N VAL A 122 -8.59 -14.11 -13.87
CA VAL A 122 -9.39 -12.88 -13.75
C VAL A 122 -10.88 -13.18 -13.95
N GLU A 123 -11.25 -13.99 -14.92
CA GLU A 123 -12.64 -14.40 -15.16
C GLU A 123 -13.23 -15.16 -13.95
N LEU A 124 -12.48 -16.11 -13.40
CA LEU A 124 -12.92 -16.86 -12.21
C LEU A 124 -13.06 -15.98 -10.97
N LEU A 125 -12.11 -15.05 -10.75
CA LEU A 125 -12.18 -14.10 -9.64
C LEU A 125 -13.35 -13.12 -9.80
N THR A 126 -13.64 -12.68 -11.01
CA THR A 126 -14.80 -11.82 -11.31
C THR A 126 -16.10 -12.53 -10.99
N SER A 127 -16.26 -13.77 -11.48
CA SER A 127 -17.45 -14.60 -11.20
C SER A 127 -17.62 -14.86 -9.71
N LEU A 128 -16.51 -15.13 -8.99
CA LEU A 128 -16.56 -15.33 -7.54
C LEU A 128 -16.99 -14.05 -6.80
N ASN A 129 -16.52 -12.90 -7.24
CA ASN A 129 -16.88 -11.62 -6.65
C ASN A 129 -18.36 -11.28 -6.88
N GLU A 130 -18.90 -11.55 -8.07
CA GLU A 130 -20.33 -11.37 -8.38
C GLU A 130 -21.22 -12.26 -7.50
N LEU A 131 -20.86 -13.53 -7.35
CA LEU A 131 -21.57 -14.46 -6.45
C LEU A 131 -21.51 -14.00 -5.00
N SER A 132 -20.37 -13.52 -4.53
CA SER A 132 -20.19 -12.99 -3.18
C SER A 132 -21.09 -11.76 -2.92
N CYS A 133 -21.19 -10.86 -3.89
CA CYS A 133 -22.09 -9.70 -3.82
C CYS A 133 -23.57 -10.13 -3.75
N CYS A 134 -23.97 -11.12 -4.53
CA CYS A 134 -25.34 -11.65 -4.53
C CYS A 134 -25.72 -12.34 -3.20
N LEU A 135 -24.76 -13.04 -2.58
CA LEU A 135 -24.97 -13.71 -1.28
C LEU A 135 -25.07 -12.70 -0.13
N GLY A 136 -24.20 -11.68 -0.12
CA GLY A 136 -24.20 -10.64 0.92
C GLY A 136 -25.44 -9.73 0.91
N GLN A 137 -26.24 -9.73 -0.16
CA GLN A 137 -27.51 -9.01 -0.23
C GLN A 137 -28.71 -9.83 0.33
N LYS A 138 -28.60 -11.14 0.45
CA LYS A 138 -29.66 -12.01 0.98
C LYS A 138 -29.75 -11.97 2.51
N ASP A 139 -28.71 -11.60 3.22
CA ASP A 139 -28.68 -11.54 4.69
C ASP A 139 -29.16 -10.21 5.27
N LYS A 140 -29.64 -9.28 4.43
CA LYS A 140 -30.19 -7.97 4.84
C LYS A 140 -31.71 -7.84 4.73
N LYS A 141 -32.43 -8.97 4.69
CA LYS A 141 -33.90 -8.97 4.72
C LYS A 141 -34.44 -9.53 6.01
#